data_9adf3093efb7b3aa1ac90c6b9a091605
#
_entry.id   9adf3093efb7b3aa1ac90c6b9a091605
#
_cell.length_a   1.000
_cell.length_b   1.000
_cell.length_c   1.000
_cell.angle_alpha   90.00
_cell.angle_beta   90.00
_cell.angle_gamma   90.00
#
_symmetry.space_group_name_H-M   'P 1'
#
loop_
_entity.id
_entity.type
_entity.pdbx_description
1 polymer ?
#
loop_
_entity_poly.entity_id
_entity_poly.type
_entity_poly.pdbx_seq_one_letter_code
_entity_poly.pdbx_strand_id
1 'polypeptide(L)'
;MNLIYVGDAMCSWCYGFVQPLDALLADPREAAPLQLALVMGGLRPFTTEPITPTRADELVGYWHRVAEASGQPFTAAPKTALHSPGFVYDTEPAARATVTVRSLWPQHVWRYFKTVQHAFYAAGRNVTEPEVLADVAEQLGLPRSEFGKAFASQEMRDLTLRDFEQSQSWGVRGFPTLIAEEGDHLHLVGSGFMALPALRERLALWTSAHDHAH
;
A
#
# COMPACT_ATOMS: atom_id res chain seq x y z
N MET A 1 -17.97 10.90 -0.86
CA MET A 1 -16.73 10.96 -1.68
C MET A 1 -15.97 9.67 -1.49
N ASN A 2 -15.55 9.04 -2.56
CA ASN A 2 -14.70 7.86 -2.52
C ASN A 2 -13.26 8.25 -2.81
N LEU A 3 -12.33 7.65 -2.08
CA LEU A 3 -10.91 7.77 -2.32
C LEU A 3 -10.36 6.44 -2.82
N ILE A 4 -9.54 6.49 -3.86
CA ILE A 4 -8.81 5.33 -4.37
C ILE A 4 -7.33 5.55 -4.01
N TYR A 5 -6.81 4.66 -3.20
CA TYR A 5 -5.39 4.63 -2.86
C TYR A 5 -4.68 3.61 -3.75
N VAL A 6 -3.77 4.08 -4.57
CA VAL A 6 -2.90 3.23 -5.37
C VAL A 6 -1.55 3.14 -4.68
N GLY A 7 -1.16 1.94 -4.30
CA GLY A 7 0.06 1.74 -3.53
C GLY A 7 0.63 0.33 -3.63
N ASP A 8 1.72 0.12 -2.89
CA ASP A 8 2.39 -1.17 -2.78
C ASP A 8 2.84 -1.38 -1.33
N ALA A 9 2.63 -2.57 -0.78
CA ALA A 9 2.96 -2.86 0.61
C ALA A 9 4.47 -2.83 0.89
N MET A 10 5.29 -3.00 -0.12
CA MET A 10 6.75 -2.92 -0.03
C MET A 10 7.32 -1.58 -0.55
N CYS A 11 6.46 -0.57 -0.73
CA CYS A 11 6.88 0.79 -1.03
C CYS A 11 7.07 1.58 0.28
N SER A 12 8.28 2.05 0.56
CA SER A 12 8.59 2.78 1.79
C SER A 12 7.82 4.10 1.93
N TRP A 13 7.60 4.83 0.82
CA TRP A 13 6.77 6.04 0.83
C TRP A 13 5.29 5.73 1.09
N CYS A 14 4.80 4.55 0.66
CA CYS A 14 3.47 4.06 1.04
C CYS A 14 3.37 3.79 2.54
N TYR A 15 4.42 3.23 3.14
CA TYR A 15 4.50 3.04 4.58
C TYR A 15 4.51 4.38 5.33
N GLY A 16 5.29 5.35 4.85
CA GLY A 16 5.30 6.71 5.40
C GLY A 16 3.93 7.42 5.32
N PHE A 17 3.17 7.13 4.26
CA PHE A 17 1.89 7.80 4.01
C PHE A 17 0.72 7.26 4.84
N VAL A 18 0.90 6.15 5.56
CA VAL A 18 -0.16 5.55 6.41
C VAL A 18 -0.69 6.53 7.44
N GLN A 19 0.20 7.21 8.20
CA GLN A 19 -0.24 8.09 9.29
C GLN A 19 -1.06 9.30 8.79
N PRO A 20 -0.62 10.08 7.79
CA PRO A 20 -1.45 11.17 7.27
C PRO A 20 -2.76 10.68 6.65
N LEU A 21 -2.78 9.52 5.99
CA LEU A 21 -4.01 8.99 5.43
C LEU A 21 -4.98 8.48 6.52
N ASP A 22 -4.50 7.77 7.54
CA ASP A 22 -5.33 7.37 8.68
C ASP A 22 -5.94 8.59 9.40
N ALA A 23 -5.14 9.64 9.60
CA ALA A 23 -5.61 10.86 10.23
C ALA A 23 -6.64 11.62 9.36
N LEU A 24 -6.54 11.52 8.04
CA LEU A 24 -7.55 12.06 7.12
C LEU A 24 -8.85 11.27 7.20
N LEU A 25 -8.77 9.93 7.12
CA LEU A 25 -9.94 9.04 7.15
C LEU A 25 -10.72 9.12 8.47
N ALA A 26 -10.04 9.47 9.55
CA ALA A 26 -10.64 9.66 10.88
C ALA A 26 -11.03 11.11 11.18
N ASP A 27 -10.95 12.02 10.20
CA ASP A 27 -11.20 13.45 10.45
C ASP A 27 -12.70 13.72 10.70
N PRO A 28 -13.08 14.18 11.91
CA PRO A 28 -14.48 14.43 12.25
C PRO A 28 -15.09 15.64 11.53
N ARG A 29 -14.28 16.43 10.81
CA ARG A 29 -14.74 17.58 10.01
C ARG A 29 -15.33 17.16 8.66
N GLU A 30 -15.08 15.94 8.23
CA GLU A 30 -15.71 15.41 7.03
C GLU A 30 -17.21 15.18 7.28
N ALA A 31 -18.05 15.74 6.43
CA ALA A 31 -19.51 15.66 6.54
C ALA A 31 -20.05 14.23 6.42
N ALA A 32 -19.31 13.36 5.77
CA ALA A 32 -19.57 11.93 5.64
C ALA A 32 -18.26 11.14 5.69
N PRO A 33 -18.28 9.89 6.20
CA PRO A 33 -17.10 9.04 6.20
C PRO A 33 -16.51 8.88 4.80
N LEU A 34 -15.21 9.13 4.67
CA LEU A 34 -14.48 8.86 3.44
C LEU A 34 -14.38 7.36 3.22
N GLN A 35 -14.81 6.90 2.05
CA GLN A 35 -14.64 5.51 1.63
C GLN A 35 -13.26 5.35 0.98
N LEU A 36 -12.50 4.32 1.39
CA LEU A 36 -11.18 4.04 0.84
C LEU A 36 -11.20 2.73 0.06
N ALA A 37 -10.97 2.79 -1.24
CA ALA A 37 -10.65 1.65 -2.06
C ALA A 37 -9.13 1.53 -2.25
N LEU A 38 -8.61 0.29 -2.23
CA LEU A 38 -7.20 0.01 -2.50
C LEU A 38 -7.04 -0.63 -3.87
N VAL A 39 -6.06 -0.13 -4.62
CA VAL A 39 -5.58 -0.75 -5.87
C VAL A 39 -4.08 -0.97 -5.75
N MET A 40 -3.62 -2.17 -6.05
CA MET A 40 -2.20 -2.50 -6.00
C MET A 40 -1.48 -1.97 -7.23
N GLY A 41 -0.37 -1.25 -6.98
CA GLY A 41 0.34 -0.57 -8.05
C GLY A 41 1.41 -1.40 -8.76
N GLY A 42 1.95 -2.42 -8.09
CA GLY A 42 3.02 -3.26 -8.64
C GLY A 42 4.36 -2.52 -8.73
N LEU A 43 5.01 -2.27 -7.60
CA LEU A 43 6.28 -1.54 -7.56
C LEU A 43 7.41 -2.30 -8.25
N ARG A 44 7.55 -3.60 -7.96
CA ARG A 44 8.55 -4.52 -8.50
C ARG A 44 7.99 -5.93 -8.61
N PRO A 45 6.85 -6.11 -9.30
CA PRO A 45 6.24 -7.41 -9.40
C PRO A 45 7.06 -8.34 -10.29
N PHE A 46 7.07 -9.62 -9.95
CA PHE A 46 7.73 -10.68 -10.73
C PHE A 46 9.25 -10.54 -10.82
N THR A 47 9.87 -9.83 -9.87
CA THR A 47 11.33 -9.80 -9.73
C THR A 47 11.81 -11.20 -9.37
N THR A 48 12.84 -11.69 -10.08
CA THR A 48 13.44 -13.02 -9.87
C THR A 48 14.89 -12.95 -9.41
N GLU A 49 15.55 -11.82 -9.68
CA GLU A 49 16.96 -11.64 -9.36
C GLU A 49 17.13 -11.20 -7.91
N PRO A 50 18.08 -11.80 -7.17
CA PRO A 50 18.43 -11.33 -5.85
C PRO A 50 18.89 -9.87 -5.85
N ILE A 51 18.51 -9.14 -4.79
CA ILE A 51 18.96 -7.76 -4.62
C ILE A 51 20.48 -7.71 -4.41
N THR A 52 21.15 -6.79 -5.09
CA THR A 52 22.58 -6.57 -4.86
C THR A 52 22.81 -5.79 -3.56
N PRO A 53 23.98 -5.98 -2.88
CA PRO A 53 24.32 -5.21 -1.68
C PRO A 53 24.22 -3.69 -1.89
N THR A 54 24.73 -3.20 -3.02
CA THR A 54 24.65 -1.78 -3.38
C THR A 54 23.20 -1.29 -3.45
N ARG A 55 22.32 -2.10 -4.05
CA ARG A 55 20.90 -1.74 -4.15
C ARG A 55 20.19 -1.80 -2.80
N ALA A 56 20.58 -2.74 -1.95
CA ALA A 56 20.08 -2.81 -0.57
C ALA A 56 20.46 -1.56 0.23
N ASP A 57 21.72 -1.10 0.12
CA ASP A 57 22.19 0.14 0.78
C ASP A 57 21.44 1.38 0.28
N GLU A 58 21.20 1.48 -1.03
CA GLU A 58 20.40 2.56 -1.61
C GLU A 58 18.98 2.57 -1.01
N LEU A 59 18.32 1.41 -0.91
CA LEU A 59 16.99 1.30 -0.31
C LEU A 59 16.99 1.72 1.16
N VAL A 60 18.00 1.31 1.93
CA VAL A 60 18.16 1.75 3.32
C VAL A 60 18.30 3.28 3.39
N GLY A 61 19.05 3.89 2.47
CA GLY A 61 19.17 5.35 2.36
C GLY A 61 17.81 6.02 2.06
N TYR A 62 16.97 5.42 1.22
CA TYR A 62 15.59 5.87 1.00
C TYR A 62 14.76 5.78 2.28
N TRP A 63 14.86 4.68 3.03
CA TRP A 63 14.09 4.49 4.26
C TRP A 63 14.42 5.53 5.34
N HIS A 64 15.67 5.98 5.42
CA HIS A 64 16.03 7.09 6.31
C HIS A 64 15.28 8.37 5.96
N ARG A 65 15.21 8.73 4.67
CA ARG A 65 14.45 9.92 4.22
C ARG A 65 12.96 9.78 4.51
N VAL A 66 12.39 8.58 4.34
CA VAL A 66 10.97 8.33 4.66
C VAL A 66 10.73 8.46 6.16
N ALA A 67 11.61 7.91 7.00
CA ALA A 67 11.52 8.02 8.45
C ALA A 67 11.55 9.48 8.92
N GLU A 68 12.48 10.28 8.37
CA GLU A 68 12.60 11.71 8.67
C GLU A 68 11.35 12.50 8.26
N ALA A 69 10.79 12.20 7.07
CA ALA A 69 9.64 12.93 6.55
C ALA A 69 8.32 12.53 7.21
N SER A 70 8.16 11.26 7.59
CA SER A 70 6.88 10.70 8.04
C SER A 70 6.80 10.40 9.54
N GLY A 71 7.94 10.27 10.21
CA GLY A 71 8.01 9.79 11.60
C GLY A 71 7.75 8.28 11.76
N GLN A 72 7.57 7.53 10.66
CA GLN A 72 7.37 6.07 10.72
C GLN A 72 8.64 5.35 11.17
N PRO A 73 8.53 4.32 12.03
CA PRO A 73 9.68 3.59 12.52
C PRO A 73 10.23 2.62 11.46
N PHE A 74 11.53 2.74 11.19
CA PHE A 74 12.30 1.76 10.42
C PHE A 74 13.35 1.14 11.34
N THR A 75 13.17 -0.12 11.71
CA THR A 75 14.11 -0.79 12.61
C THR A 75 15.34 -1.32 11.86
N ALA A 76 16.29 -1.93 12.61
CA ALA A 76 17.45 -2.56 11.99
C ALA A 76 17.11 -3.90 11.31
N ALA A 77 16.07 -4.60 11.76
CA ALA A 77 15.73 -5.94 11.28
C ALA A 77 15.46 -6.02 9.76
N PRO A 78 14.65 -5.14 9.14
CA PRO A 78 14.45 -5.17 7.69
C PRO A 78 15.72 -4.83 6.91
N LYS A 79 16.64 -4.03 7.45
CA LYS A 79 17.94 -3.78 6.82
C LYS A 79 18.76 -5.09 6.75
N THR A 80 18.74 -5.88 7.80
CA THR A 80 19.39 -7.22 7.83
C THR A 80 18.74 -8.15 6.81
N ALA A 81 17.40 -8.15 6.69
CA ALA A 81 16.68 -8.97 5.71
C ALA A 81 17.05 -8.63 4.27
N LEU A 82 17.18 -7.33 3.93
CA LEU A 82 17.62 -6.91 2.60
C LEU A 82 19.03 -7.42 2.23
N HIS A 83 19.92 -7.55 3.21
CA HIS A 83 21.29 -8.03 3.00
C HIS A 83 21.43 -9.54 3.13
N SER A 84 20.32 -10.27 3.35
CA SER A 84 20.35 -11.72 3.40
C SER A 84 20.69 -12.31 2.02
N PRO A 85 21.59 -13.29 1.94
CA PRO A 85 21.94 -13.92 0.69
C PRO A 85 20.71 -14.47 -0.03
N GLY A 86 20.56 -14.11 -1.31
CA GLY A 86 19.45 -14.60 -2.13
C GLY A 86 18.11 -13.90 -1.91
N PHE A 87 18.04 -12.84 -1.10
CA PHE A 87 16.79 -12.11 -0.93
C PHE A 87 16.35 -11.46 -2.27
N VAL A 88 15.15 -11.81 -2.71
CA VAL A 88 14.51 -11.27 -3.91
C VAL A 88 13.46 -10.26 -3.50
N TYR A 89 13.60 -9.02 -3.98
CA TYR A 89 12.66 -7.94 -3.68
C TYR A 89 11.48 -7.98 -4.66
N ASP A 90 10.71 -9.07 -4.62
CA ASP A 90 9.48 -9.23 -5.40
C ASP A 90 8.28 -8.71 -4.61
N THR A 91 7.53 -7.76 -5.17
CA THR A 91 6.38 -7.15 -4.49
C THR A 91 5.04 -7.80 -4.85
N GLU A 92 5.02 -8.73 -5.83
CA GLU A 92 3.79 -9.42 -6.25
C GLU A 92 3.14 -10.20 -5.11
N PRO A 93 3.85 -11.01 -4.29
CA PRO A 93 3.22 -11.78 -3.24
C PRO A 93 2.48 -10.90 -2.20
N ALA A 94 3.08 -9.79 -1.78
CA ALA A 94 2.45 -8.85 -0.84
C ALA A 94 1.24 -8.13 -1.44
N ALA A 95 1.29 -7.80 -2.74
CA ALA A 95 0.17 -7.25 -3.48
C ALA A 95 -0.98 -8.25 -3.59
N ARG A 96 -0.70 -9.50 -3.99
CA ARG A 96 -1.69 -10.58 -4.10
C ARG A 96 -2.33 -10.92 -2.76
N ALA A 97 -1.58 -10.90 -1.69
CA ALA A 97 -2.11 -11.08 -0.34
C ALA A 97 -3.11 -9.99 0.03
N THR A 98 -2.81 -8.74 -0.30
CA THR A 98 -3.72 -7.61 -0.09
C THR A 98 -4.99 -7.76 -0.94
N VAL A 99 -4.86 -8.14 -2.22
CA VAL A 99 -6.00 -8.43 -3.11
C VAL A 99 -6.84 -9.59 -2.56
N THR A 100 -6.21 -10.64 -2.04
CA THR A 100 -6.89 -11.77 -1.40
C THR A 100 -7.77 -11.30 -0.23
N VAL A 101 -7.22 -10.48 0.66
CA VAL A 101 -7.99 -9.95 1.80
C VAL A 101 -9.09 -9.01 1.32
N ARG A 102 -8.83 -8.15 0.34
CA ARG A 102 -9.84 -7.28 -0.25
C ARG A 102 -11.02 -8.07 -0.84
N SER A 103 -10.74 -9.20 -1.48
CA SER A 103 -11.76 -10.03 -2.13
C SER A 103 -12.63 -10.80 -1.14
N LEU A 104 -12.04 -11.33 -0.07
CA LEU A 104 -12.76 -12.18 0.89
C LEU A 104 -13.28 -11.41 2.11
N TRP A 105 -12.52 -10.41 2.57
CA TRP A 105 -12.82 -9.65 3.80
C TRP A 105 -12.53 -8.15 3.58
N PRO A 106 -13.28 -7.47 2.70
CA PRO A 106 -12.99 -6.10 2.29
C PRO A 106 -12.86 -5.11 3.44
N GLN A 107 -13.61 -5.30 4.54
CA GLN A 107 -13.54 -4.46 5.74
C GLN A 107 -12.19 -4.56 6.47
N HIS A 108 -11.37 -5.57 6.20
CA HIS A 108 -10.05 -5.78 6.81
C HIS A 108 -8.89 -5.33 5.92
N VAL A 109 -9.12 -4.98 4.65
CA VAL A 109 -8.06 -4.78 3.67
C VAL A 109 -7.07 -3.67 4.06
N TRP A 110 -7.56 -2.52 4.52
CA TRP A 110 -6.69 -1.42 4.92
C TRP A 110 -5.84 -1.78 6.14
N ARG A 111 -6.45 -2.44 7.11
CA ARG A 111 -5.73 -2.92 8.29
C ARG A 111 -4.69 -3.99 7.92
N TYR A 112 -5.04 -4.91 7.02
CA TYR A 112 -4.12 -5.94 6.53
C TYR A 112 -2.93 -5.32 5.81
N PHE A 113 -3.18 -4.41 4.86
CA PHE A 113 -2.14 -3.70 4.12
C PHE A 113 -1.13 -3.03 5.07
N LYS A 114 -1.60 -2.27 6.06
CA LYS A 114 -0.75 -1.63 7.07
C LYS A 114 0.04 -2.64 7.89
N THR A 115 -0.56 -3.77 8.24
CA THR A 115 0.12 -4.80 9.05
C THR A 115 1.22 -5.50 8.25
N VAL A 116 1.02 -5.73 6.96
CA VAL A 116 2.06 -6.24 6.05
C VAL A 116 3.24 -5.26 5.97
N GLN A 117 2.97 -3.97 5.81
CA GLN A 117 4.00 -2.94 5.82
C GLN A 117 4.79 -2.92 7.14
N HIS A 118 4.09 -2.97 8.27
CA HIS A 118 4.73 -3.02 9.59
C HIS A 118 5.55 -4.30 9.77
N ALA A 119 5.05 -5.44 9.31
CA ALA A 119 5.79 -6.72 9.34
C ALA A 119 7.12 -6.61 8.60
N PHE A 120 7.14 -5.93 7.45
CA PHE A 120 8.35 -5.73 6.67
C PHE A 120 9.26 -4.64 7.26
N TYR A 121 8.77 -3.40 7.42
CA TYR A 121 9.60 -2.23 7.76
C TYR A 121 9.96 -2.11 9.24
N ALA A 122 9.13 -2.62 10.13
CA ALA A 122 9.37 -2.55 11.58
C ALA A 122 9.77 -3.89 12.20
N ALA A 123 9.17 -5.00 11.78
CA ALA A 123 9.46 -6.32 12.35
C ALA A 123 10.51 -7.12 11.54
N GLY A 124 10.92 -6.68 10.35
CA GLY A 124 11.94 -7.33 9.52
C GLY A 124 11.53 -8.69 8.98
N ARG A 125 10.23 -8.95 8.88
CA ARG A 125 9.72 -10.20 8.33
C ARG A 125 9.76 -10.17 6.81
N ASN A 126 10.06 -11.31 6.19
CA ASN A 126 10.08 -11.44 4.75
C ASN A 126 8.65 -11.59 4.20
N VAL A 127 8.02 -10.48 3.80
CA VAL A 127 6.65 -10.45 3.26
C VAL A 127 6.55 -10.91 1.79
N THR A 128 7.62 -11.44 1.22
CA THR A 128 7.56 -12.18 -0.06
C THR A 128 7.19 -13.64 0.16
N GLU A 129 7.23 -14.13 1.41
CA GLU A 129 6.93 -15.51 1.78
C GLU A 129 5.43 -15.69 2.09
N PRO A 130 4.76 -16.68 1.46
CA PRO A 130 3.34 -16.97 1.68
C PRO A 130 2.98 -17.20 3.15
N GLU A 131 3.85 -17.89 3.90
CA GLU A 131 3.62 -18.20 5.31
C GLU A 131 3.59 -16.95 6.18
N VAL A 132 4.48 -15.98 5.91
CA VAL A 132 4.50 -14.69 6.62
C VAL A 132 3.22 -13.91 6.36
N LEU A 133 2.73 -13.91 5.12
CA LEU A 133 1.50 -13.24 4.73
C LEU A 133 0.26 -13.89 5.36
N ALA A 134 0.26 -15.23 5.46
CA ALA A 134 -0.79 -15.99 6.15
C ALA A 134 -0.78 -15.74 7.67
N ASP A 135 0.41 -15.63 8.30
CA ASP A 135 0.52 -15.25 9.72
C ASP A 135 -0.07 -13.87 9.97
N VAL A 136 0.17 -12.91 9.07
CA VAL A 136 -0.40 -11.56 9.19
C VAL A 136 -1.93 -11.60 9.08
N ALA A 137 -2.50 -12.43 8.20
CA ALA A 137 -3.94 -12.63 8.11
C ALA A 137 -4.51 -13.22 9.41
N GLU A 138 -3.87 -14.26 9.95
CA GLU A 138 -4.27 -14.93 11.18
C GLU A 138 -4.20 -13.98 12.40
N GLN A 139 -3.20 -13.11 12.50
CA GLN A 139 -3.10 -12.08 13.55
C GLN A 139 -4.27 -11.09 13.52
N LEU A 140 -4.92 -10.93 12.40
CA LEU A 140 -6.13 -10.09 12.23
C LEU A 140 -7.43 -10.88 12.44
N GLY A 141 -7.33 -12.15 12.83
CA GLY A 141 -8.47 -13.04 13.04
C GLY A 141 -9.06 -13.62 11.75
N LEU A 142 -8.33 -13.52 10.62
CA LEU A 142 -8.78 -14.11 9.36
C LEU A 142 -8.39 -15.58 9.28
N PRO A 143 -9.26 -16.46 8.73
CA PRO A 143 -9.01 -17.90 8.68
C PRO A 143 -7.79 -18.25 7.78
N ARG A 144 -6.69 -18.68 8.40
CA ARG A 144 -5.42 -18.99 7.72
C ARG A 144 -5.59 -19.95 6.54
N SER A 145 -6.39 -21.01 6.70
CA SER A 145 -6.59 -22.01 5.65
C SER A 145 -7.35 -21.44 4.45
N GLU A 146 -8.36 -20.60 4.69
CA GLU A 146 -9.14 -19.95 3.65
C GLU A 146 -8.30 -18.92 2.90
N PHE A 147 -7.55 -18.09 3.64
CA PHE A 147 -6.58 -17.17 3.06
C PHE A 147 -5.58 -17.90 2.17
N GLY A 148 -4.93 -18.96 2.66
CA GLY A 148 -3.91 -19.70 1.92
C GLY A 148 -4.43 -20.33 0.63
N LYS A 149 -5.64 -20.91 0.65
CA LYS A 149 -6.30 -21.46 -0.55
C LYS A 149 -6.57 -20.37 -1.58
N ALA A 150 -7.16 -19.26 -1.18
CA ALA A 150 -7.45 -18.16 -2.08
C ALA A 150 -6.17 -17.51 -2.63
N PHE A 151 -5.21 -17.21 -1.76
CA PHE A 151 -3.92 -16.64 -2.14
C PHE A 151 -3.19 -17.48 -3.19
N ALA A 152 -3.25 -18.81 -3.11
CA ALA A 152 -2.63 -19.71 -4.07
C ALA A 152 -3.40 -19.84 -5.40
N SER A 153 -4.63 -19.34 -5.49
CA SER A 153 -5.48 -19.52 -6.66
C SER A 153 -5.03 -18.68 -7.86
N GLN A 154 -5.41 -19.15 -9.06
CA GLN A 154 -5.20 -18.37 -10.28
C GLN A 154 -6.06 -17.12 -10.29
N GLU A 155 -7.26 -17.17 -9.71
CA GLU A 155 -8.16 -16.02 -9.61
C GLU A 155 -7.50 -14.83 -8.90
N MET A 156 -6.83 -15.05 -7.77
CA MET A 156 -6.15 -13.94 -7.05
C MET A 156 -4.95 -13.41 -7.81
N ARG A 157 -4.23 -14.27 -8.58
CA ARG A 157 -3.17 -13.81 -9.49
C ARG A 157 -3.73 -12.91 -10.58
N ASP A 158 -4.82 -13.31 -11.21
CA ASP A 158 -5.47 -12.55 -12.29
C ASP A 158 -6.04 -11.22 -11.77
N LEU A 159 -6.65 -11.23 -10.58
CA LEU A 159 -7.14 -9.99 -9.94
C LEU A 159 -5.99 -9.03 -9.59
N THR A 160 -4.86 -9.55 -9.17
CA THR A 160 -3.66 -8.74 -8.87
C THR A 160 -3.08 -8.12 -10.14
N LEU A 161 -3.02 -8.88 -11.22
CA LEU A 161 -2.63 -8.35 -12.54
C LEU A 161 -3.56 -7.25 -13.03
N ARG A 162 -4.88 -7.43 -12.85
CA ARG A 162 -5.85 -6.37 -13.20
C ARG A 162 -5.64 -5.09 -12.40
N ASP A 163 -5.27 -5.18 -11.12
CA ASP A 163 -4.92 -3.99 -10.33
C ASP A 163 -3.71 -3.26 -10.94
N PHE A 164 -2.67 -4.00 -11.33
CA PHE A 164 -1.48 -3.41 -11.95
C PHE A 164 -1.82 -2.73 -13.28
N GLU A 165 -2.61 -3.40 -14.12
CA GLU A 165 -3.09 -2.86 -15.40
C GLU A 165 -3.97 -1.62 -15.19
N GLN A 166 -4.87 -1.67 -14.20
CA GLN A 166 -5.74 -0.54 -13.85
C GLN A 166 -4.93 0.67 -13.38
N SER A 167 -3.95 0.46 -12.49
CA SER A 167 -3.03 1.50 -12.05
C SER A 167 -2.30 2.16 -13.22
N GLN A 168 -1.81 1.36 -14.16
CA GLN A 168 -1.13 1.84 -15.35
C GLN A 168 -2.07 2.59 -16.29
N SER A 169 -3.31 2.09 -16.49
CA SER A 169 -4.31 2.73 -17.36
C SER A 169 -4.73 4.12 -16.85
N TRP A 170 -4.69 4.33 -15.53
CA TRP A 170 -4.89 5.64 -14.91
C TRP A 170 -3.66 6.56 -14.99
N GLY A 171 -2.58 6.11 -15.60
CA GLY A 171 -1.33 6.88 -15.73
C GLY A 171 -0.55 7.02 -14.42
N VAL A 172 -0.80 6.17 -13.42
CA VAL A 172 -0.05 6.18 -12.17
C VAL A 172 1.39 5.72 -12.44
N ARG A 173 2.36 6.57 -12.06
CA ARG A 173 3.79 6.31 -12.30
C ARG A 173 4.62 6.24 -11.01
N GLY A 174 3.98 6.37 -9.87
CA GLY A 174 4.66 6.35 -8.58
C GLY A 174 3.70 6.13 -7.42
N PHE A 175 4.23 5.72 -6.29
CA PHE A 175 3.43 5.38 -5.11
C PHE A 175 3.94 6.13 -3.87
N PRO A 176 3.03 6.45 -2.94
CA PRO A 176 1.57 6.33 -3.02
C PRO A 176 0.96 7.30 -4.05
N THR A 177 -0.19 6.96 -4.62
CA THR A 177 -1.04 7.90 -5.37
C THR A 177 -2.44 7.87 -4.79
N LEU A 178 -3.04 9.03 -4.55
CA LEU A 178 -4.40 9.18 -4.07
C LEU A 178 -5.26 9.84 -5.13
N ILE A 179 -6.39 9.22 -5.44
CA ILE A 179 -7.36 9.66 -6.44
C ILE A 179 -8.70 9.84 -5.73
N ALA A 180 -9.41 10.92 -6.00
CA ALA A 180 -10.80 11.10 -5.62
C ALA A 180 -11.70 10.64 -6.76
N GLU A 181 -12.76 9.90 -6.43
CA GLU A 181 -13.77 9.40 -7.36
C GLU A 181 -15.09 10.10 -7.11
N GLU A 182 -15.67 10.65 -8.17
CA GLU A 182 -16.99 11.27 -8.15
C GLU A 182 -17.76 10.88 -9.41
N GLY A 183 -18.79 10.04 -9.23
CA GLY A 183 -19.50 9.45 -10.36
C GLY A 183 -18.51 8.69 -11.27
N ASP A 184 -18.47 9.06 -12.55
CA ASP A 184 -17.58 8.45 -13.54
C ASP A 184 -16.22 9.18 -13.68
N HIS A 185 -15.96 10.18 -12.84
CA HIS A 185 -14.76 11.01 -12.93
C HIS A 185 -13.71 10.64 -11.86
N LEU A 186 -12.46 10.59 -12.29
CA LEU A 186 -11.31 10.35 -11.42
C LEU A 186 -10.43 11.60 -11.40
N HIS A 187 -10.12 12.08 -10.19
CA HIS A 187 -9.31 13.28 -9.98
C HIS A 187 -8.08 12.96 -9.14
N LEU A 188 -6.91 13.29 -9.65
CA LEU A 188 -5.66 13.12 -8.91
C LEU A 188 -5.60 14.09 -7.73
N VAL A 189 -5.72 13.56 -6.52
CA VAL A 189 -5.49 14.33 -5.27
C VAL A 189 -4.01 14.58 -5.07
N GLY A 190 -3.18 13.54 -5.28
CA GLY A 190 -1.74 13.68 -5.22
C GLY A 190 -0.98 12.40 -5.49
N SER A 191 0.29 12.56 -5.83
CA SER A 191 1.24 11.45 -6.05
C SER A 191 2.49 11.68 -5.21
N GLY A 192 2.97 10.64 -4.54
CA GLY A 192 4.03 10.69 -3.55
C GLY A 192 3.53 10.99 -2.14
N PHE A 193 4.47 11.06 -1.21
CA PHE A 193 4.19 11.37 0.18
C PHE A 193 3.69 12.81 0.35
N MET A 194 2.64 12.99 1.14
CA MET A 194 2.13 14.28 1.58
C MET A 194 1.83 14.22 3.08
N ALA A 195 2.27 15.24 3.80
CA ALA A 195 1.85 15.42 5.19
C ALA A 195 0.36 15.80 5.27
N LEU A 196 -0.28 15.51 6.40
CA LEU A 196 -1.72 15.73 6.58
C LEU A 196 -2.21 17.14 6.22
N PRO A 197 -1.51 18.24 6.56
CA PRO A 197 -1.97 19.58 6.16
C PRO A 197 -2.08 19.77 4.64
N ALA A 198 -1.06 19.31 3.90
CA ALA A 198 -1.04 19.40 2.44
C ALA A 198 -2.11 18.49 1.81
N LEU A 199 -2.33 17.30 2.39
CA LEU A 199 -3.37 16.38 1.94
C LEU A 199 -4.77 16.99 2.10
N ARG A 200 -5.04 17.63 3.23
CA ARG A 200 -6.30 18.34 3.48
C ARG A 200 -6.52 19.52 2.53
N GLU A 201 -5.48 20.31 2.30
CA GLU A 201 -5.55 21.43 1.35
C GLU A 201 -5.90 20.95 -0.05
N ARG A 202 -5.27 19.87 -0.52
CA ARG A 202 -5.56 19.26 -1.83
C ARG A 202 -7.00 18.79 -1.95
N LEU A 203 -7.52 18.14 -0.92
CA LEU A 203 -8.92 17.69 -0.90
C LEU A 203 -9.89 18.87 -0.86
N ALA A 204 -9.63 19.89 -0.05
CA ALA A 204 -10.48 21.07 0.04
C ALA A 204 -10.55 21.83 -1.29
N LEU A 205 -9.45 21.95 -2.01
CA LEU A 205 -9.42 22.55 -3.36
C LEU A 205 -10.28 21.77 -4.33
N TRP A 206 -10.27 20.44 -4.22
CA TRP A 206 -11.08 19.58 -5.08
C TRP A 206 -12.58 19.71 -4.74
N THR A 207 -12.99 19.64 -3.47
CA THR A 207 -14.40 19.77 -3.05
C THR A 207 -14.99 21.12 -3.44
N SER A 208 -14.27 22.23 -3.18
CA SER A 208 -14.75 23.57 -3.54
C SER A 208 -14.88 23.81 -5.04
N ALA A 209 -14.08 23.14 -5.87
CA ALA A 209 -14.20 23.24 -7.32
C ALA A 209 -15.47 22.55 -7.85
N HIS A 210 -16.01 21.57 -7.12
CA HIS A 210 -17.16 20.77 -7.54
C HIS A 210 -18.49 21.26 -6.93
N ASP A 211 -18.46 21.89 -5.73
CA ASP A 211 -19.65 22.54 -5.15
C ASP A 211 -20.18 23.72 -5.99
N HIS A 212 -19.37 24.25 -6.92
CA HIS A 212 -19.77 25.34 -7.83
C HIS A 212 -20.26 24.85 -9.21
N ALA A 213 -20.24 23.53 -9.44
CA ALA A 213 -20.65 22.92 -10.72
C ALA A 213 -22.08 22.36 -10.71
N HIS A 214 -22.81 22.49 -9.61
CA HIS A 214 -24.22 22.18 -9.42
C HIS A 214 -24.99 23.44 -9.05
#